data_285f3fb97ebb01a1e0de31a0e33d175c
#
_entry.id   285f3fb97ebb01a1e0de31a0e33d175c
#
_cell.length_a   1.000
_cell.length_b   1.000
_cell.length_c   1.000
_cell.angle_alpha   90.00
_cell.angle_beta   90.00
_cell.angle_gamma   90.00
#
_symmetry.space_group_name_H-M   'P 1'
#
loop_
_entity.id
_entity.type
_entity.pdbx_description
1 polymer ?
#
loop_
_entity_poly.entity_id
_entity_poly.type
_entity_poly.pdbx_seq_one_letter_code
_entity_poly.pdbx_strand_id
1 'polypeptide(L)'
;MILNAAKAYYNLGYNSKNLEFNQSNVELFERQVESDRSRLERGEISLTDFAQSESSLAGAVAKLITARNELISGQKNFQKIIGLKAPEEILLAYTPKLRMPTSLRTATAISDQINPRLNLAKLDLEIAKRDLYAARGDLSPSASVSYQKKKNYDLSSTIDEREQEEIKATLKWPLFKGGKNISSVKKASFKLKEKELILQDTIDQVQIDTANAWTNYNSAKGILDATSAQLKAAEIANEGITLEYDSGNRRTTLEVIQSRALLLDSRTSFAKAQKDYAIAQFNLLASIGDLYLDNIK
;
A
#
# COMPACT_ATOMS: atom_id res chain seq x y z
N MET A 1 5.73 6.29 0.35
CA MET A 1 6.78 5.65 -0.47
C MET A 1 7.10 4.23 0.03
N ILE A 2 7.50 4.00 1.29
CA ILE A 2 7.86 2.69 1.87
C ILE A 2 6.77 1.62 1.66
N LEU A 3 5.51 1.92 1.96
CA LEU A 3 4.40 1.00 1.76
C LEU A 3 4.26 0.51 0.31
N ASN A 4 4.43 1.42 -0.67
CA ASN A 4 4.33 1.06 -2.07
C ASN A 4 5.53 0.19 -2.51
N ALA A 5 6.71 0.46 -1.96
CA ALA A 5 7.89 -0.36 -2.18
C ALA A 5 7.71 -1.78 -1.63
N ALA A 6 7.20 -1.91 -0.38
CA ALA A 6 6.88 -3.20 0.21
C ALA A 6 5.83 -3.96 -0.62
N LYS A 7 4.75 -3.29 -1.04
CA LYS A 7 3.73 -3.90 -1.93
C LYS A 7 4.33 -4.38 -3.25
N ALA A 8 5.21 -3.60 -3.88
CA ALA A 8 5.87 -3.99 -5.12
C ALA A 8 6.77 -5.20 -4.93
N TYR A 9 7.56 -5.24 -3.85
CA TYR A 9 8.44 -6.34 -3.50
C TYR A 9 7.67 -7.65 -3.28
N TYR A 10 6.68 -7.66 -2.39
CA TYR A 10 5.93 -8.88 -2.06
C TYR A 10 5.04 -9.36 -3.21
N ASN A 11 4.47 -8.44 -4.01
CA ASN A 11 3.74 -8.85 -5.22
C ASN A 11 4.67 -9.52 -6.23
N LEU A 12 5.87 -8.99 -6.42
CA LEU A 12 6.85 -9.58 -7.32
C LEU A 12 7.31 -10.96 -6.82
N GLY A 13 7.55 -11.11 -5.51
CA GLY A 13 7.87 -12.40 -4.89
C GLY A 13 6.76 -13.43 -5.07
N TYR A 14 5.50 -13.03 -4.90
CA TYR A 14 4.35 -13.90 -5.18
C TYR A 14 4.29 -14.32 -6.66
N ASN A 15 4.44 -13.39 -7.60
CA ASN A 15 4.40 -13.68 -9.02
C ASN A 15 5.54 -14.64 -9.44
N SER A 16 6.73 -14.48 -8.84
CA SER A 16 7.85 -15.39 -9.06
C SER A 16 7.53 -16.82 -8.59
N LYS A 17 6.98 -16.96 -7.38
CA LYS A 17 6.56 -18.28 -6.85
C LYS A 17 5.39 -18.88 -7.62
N ASN A 18 4.44 -18.07 -8.04
CA ASN A 18 3.32 -18.53 -8.86
C ASN A 18 3.80 -19.06 -10.22
N LEU A 19 4.78 -18.41 -10.84
CA LEU A 19 5.41 -18.92 -12.07
C LEU A 19 6.09 -20.28 -11.82
N GLU A 20 6.92 -20.39 -10.77
CA GLU A 20 7.62 -21.63 -10.39
C GLU A 20 6.64 -22.80 -10.19
N PHE A 21 5.52 -22.56 -9.47
CA PHE A 21 4.51 -23.60 -9.24
C PHE A 21 3.81 -24.04 -10.54
N ASN A 22 3.49 -23.09 -11.43
CA ASN A 22 2.87 -23.43 -12.70
C ASN A 22 3.85 -24.12 -13.67
N GLN A 23 5.14 -23.79 -13.64
CA GLN A 23 6.16 -24.53 -14.41
C GLN A 23 6.24 -25.98 -13.95
N SER A 24 6.41 -26.23 -12.65
CA SER A 24 6.44 -27.57 -12.08
C SER A 24 5.14 -28.34 -12.36
N ASN A 25 4.01 -27.66 -12.36
CA ASN A 25 2.72 -28.29 -12.66
C ASN A 25 2.63 -28.73 -14.14
N VAL A 26 3.12 -27.93 -15.08
CA VAL A 26 3.19 -28.33 -16.52
C VAL A 26 4.06 -29.56 -16.69
N GLU A 27 5.27 -29.56 -16.10
CA GLU A 27 6.19 -30.71 -16.17
C GLU A 27 5.57 -32.01 -15.60
N LEU A 28 4.76 -31.90 -14.56
CA LEU A 28 4.03 -33.01 -13.98
C LEU A 28 2.95 -33.55 -14.93
N PHE A 29 2.21 -32.64 -15.59
CA PHE A 29 1.17 -33.03 -16.55
C PHE A 29 1.79 -33.61 -17.87
N GLU A 30 2.91 -33.08 -18.33
CA GLU A 30 3.65 -33.65 -19.49
C GLU A 30 4.02 -35.10 -19.22
N ARG A 31 4.63 -35.39 -18.08
CA ARG A 31 4.96 -36.79 -17.67
C ARG A 31 3.72 -37.68 -17.52
N GLN A 32 2.61 -37.10 -17.02
CA GLN A 32 1.35 -37.83 -16.90
C GLN A 32 0.80 -38.22 -18.28
N VAL A 33 0.75 -37.28 -19.22
CA VAL A 33 0.27 -37.54 -20.59
C VAL A 33 1.12 -38.58 -21.29
N GLU A 34 2.43 -38.54 -21.11
CA GLU A 34 3.35 -39.57 -21.67
C GLU A 34 3.09 -40.96 -21.07
N SER A 35 2.93 -41.06 -19.75
CA SER A 35 2.56 -42.29 -19.05
C SER A 35 1.19 -42.81 -19.51
N ASP A 36 0.19 -41.91 -19.57
CA ASP A 36 -1.18 -42.28 -19.96
C ASP A 36 -1.26 -42.73 -21.44
N ARG A 37 -0.45 -42.13 -22.33
CA ARG A 37 -0.32 -42.58 -23.72
C ARG A 37 0.16 -44.05 -23.81
N SER A 38 1.22 -44.36 -23.06
CA SER A 38 1.75 -45.74 -23.01
C SER A 38 0.74 -46.71 -22.40
N ARG A 39 -0.07 -46.29 -21.42
CA ARG A 39 -1.11 -47.14 -20.82
C ARG A 39 -2.31 -47.31 -21.74
N LEU A 40 -2.68 -46.32 -22.55
CA LEU A 40 -3.70 -46.41 -23.58
C LEU A 40 -3.30 -47.43 -24.66
N GLU A 41 -2.05 -47.37 -25.13
CA GLU A 41 -1.51 -48.32 -26.11
C GLU A 41 -1.56 -49.77 -25.61
N ARG A 42 -1.39 -49.98 -24.31
CA ARG A 42 -1.55 -51.32 -23.68
C ARG A 42 -2.99 -51.68 -23.33
N GLY A 43 -3.95 -50.78 -23.57
CA GLY A 43 -5.35 -51.00 -23.23
C GLY A 43 -5.67 -50.95 -21.74
N GLU A 44 -4.82 -50.35 -20.93
CA GLU A 44 -4.97 -50.22 -19.46
C GLU A 44 -5.89 -49.06 -19.06
N ILE A 45 -6.01 -48.06 -19.90
CA ILE A 45 -6.92 -46.90 -19.69
C ILE A 45 -7.75 -46.65 -20.93
N SER A 46 -8.86 -45.89 -20.77
CA SER A 46 -9.72 -45.53 -21.88
C SER A 46 -9.19 -44.30 -22.66
N LEU A 47 -9.65 -44.14 -23.91
CA LEU A 47 -9.39 -42.92 -24.69
C LEU A 47 -9.90 -41.66 -23.98
N THR A 48 -11.00 -41.78 -23.22
CA THR A 48 -11.56 -40.70 -22.43
C THR A 48 -10.60 -40.22 -21.31
N ASP A 49 -9.97 -41.17 -20.62
CA ASP A 49 -9.00 -40.85 -19.55
C ASP A 49 -7.76 -40.17 -20.15
N PHE A 50 -7.27 -40.65 -21.29
CA PHE A 50 -6.16 -40.00 -22.00
C PHE A 50 -6.51 -38.58 -22.47
N ALA A 51 -7.69 -38.39 -23.09
CA ALA A 51 -8.17 -37.04 -23.51
C ALA A 51 -8.30 -36.09 -22.35
N GLN A 52 -8.66 -36.58 -21.15
CA GLN A 52 -8.72 -35.77 -19.92
C GLN A 52 -7.33 -35.31 -19.48
N SER A 53 -6.33 -36.15 -19.57
CA SER A 53 -4.93 -35.79 -19.28
C SER A 53 -4.41 -34.73 -20.25
N GLU A 54 -4.65 -34.88 -21.55
CA GLU A 54 -4.28 -33.89 -22.57
C GLU A 54 -4.99 -32.52 -22.32
N SER A 55 -6.29 -32.54 -22.00
CA SER A 55 -7.04 -31.36 -21.68
C SER A 55 -6.46 -30.65 -20.44
N SER A 56 -6.06 -31.41 -19.41
CA SER A 56 -5.46 -30.91 -18.20
C SER A 56 -4.09 -30.27 -18.43
N LEU A 57 -3.27 -30.90 -19.30
CA LEU A 57 -2.00 -30.32 -19.74
C LEU A 57 -2.21 -28.97 -20.46
N ALA A 58 -3.15 -28.91 -21.42
CA ALA A 58 -3.47 -27.69 -22.12
C ALA A 58 -3.89 -26.56 -21.17
N GLY A 59 -4.71 -26.89 -20.15
CA GLY A 59 -5.11 -25.96 -19.09
C GLY A 59 -3.92 -25.50 -18.23
N ALA A 60 -2.98 -26.39 -17.91
CA ALA A 60 -1.77 -26.04 -17.16
C ALA A 60 -0.85 -25.11 -17.96
N VAL A 61 -0.67 -25.34 -19.26
CA VAL A 61 0.09 -24.46 -20.18
C VAL A 61 -0.54 -23.06 -20.22
N ALA A 62 -1.86 -22.96 -20.30
CA ALA A 62 -2.55 -21.66 -20.29
C ALA A 62 -2.29 -20.88 -18.98
N LYS A 63 -2.34 -21.56 -17.82
CA LYS A 63 -2.00 -20.96 -16.51
C LYS A 63 -0.54 -20.53 -16.45
N LEU A 64 0.39 -21.31 -16.98
CA LEU A 64 1.81 -20.95 -17.06
C LEU A 64 2.04 -19.68 -17.87
N ILE A 65 1.38 -19.53 -19.02
CA ILE A 65 1.47 -18.32 -19.86
C ILE A 65 0.96 -17.09 -19.06
N THR A 66 -0.15 -17.24 -18.34
CA THR A 66 -0.69 -16.17 -17.49
C THR A 66 0.29 -15.80 -16.38
N ALA A 67 0.82 -16.76 -15.65
CA ALA A 67 1.79 -16.53 -14.58
C ALA A 67 3.07 -15.84 -15.08
N ARG A 68 3.55 -16.21 -16.29
CA ARG A 68 4.71 -15.54 -16.93
C ARG A 68 4.41 -14.07 -17.23
N ASN A 69 3.24 -13.76 -17.76
CA ASN A 69 2.82 -12.36 -18.03
C ASN A 69 2.67 -11.54 -16.74
N GLU A 70 2.13 -12.15 -15.68
CA GLU A 70 2.02 -11.52 -14.36
C GLU A 70 3.39 -11.18 -13.77
N LEU A 71 4.38 -12.08 -13.91
CA LEU A 71 5.75 -11.81 -13.49
C LEU A 71 6.37 -10.63 -14.24
N ILE A 72 6.24 -10.60 -15.57
CA ILE A 72 6.76 -9.50 -16.41
C ILE A 72 6.12 -8.17 -15.98
N SER A 73 4.81 -8.16 -15.79
CA SER A 73 4.07 -6.97 -15.32
C SER A 73 4.53 -6.54 -13.92
N GLY A 74 4.73 -7.51 -13.03
CA GLY A 74 5.26 -7.29 -11.67
C GLY A 74 6.67 -6.68 -11.68
N GLN A 75 7.55 -7.18 -12.54
CA GLN A 75 8.93 -6.65 -12.72
C GLN A 75 8.91 -5.19 -13.20
N LYS A 76 8.02 -4.85 -14.15
CA LYS A 76 7.88 -3.47 -14.63
C LYS A 76 7.31 -2.54 -13.57
N ASN A 77 6.35 -3.01 -12.78
CA ASN A 77 5.79 -2.25 -11.67
C ASN A 77 6.84 -2.03 -10.55
N PHE A 78 7.62 -3.07 -10.22
CA PHE A 78 8.73 -2.95 -9.28
C PHE A 78 9.75 -1.90 -9.75
N GLN A 79 10.18 -2.00 -11.01
CA GLN A 79 11.11 -1.03 -11.61
C GLN A 79 10.57 0.40 -11.57
N LYS A 80 9.28 0.59 -11.84
CA LYS A 80 8.62 1.91 -11.76
C LYS A 80 8.63 2.50 -10.36
N ILE A 81 8.40 1.68 -9.32
CA ILE A 81 8.25 2.14 -7.94
C ILE A 81 9.61 2.32 -7.26
N ILE A 82 10.54 1.37 -7.46
CA ILE A 82 11.84 1.33 -6.79
C ILE A 82 12.92 2.09 -7.58
N GLY A 83 12.77 2.17 -8.92
CA GLY A 83 13.78 2.77 -9.80
C GLY A 83 14.93 1.84 -10.18
N LEU A 84 14.95 0.61 -9.67
CA LEU A 84 15.97 -0.41 -9.93
C LEU A 84 15.39 -1.59 -10.70
N LYS A 85 16.23 -2.31 -11.45
CA LYS A 85 15.83 -3.57 -12.07
C LYS A 85 15.43 -4.58 -10.98
N ALA A 86 14.42 -5.38 -11.26
CA ALA A 86 13.98 -6.44 -10.36
C ALA A 86 15.15 -7.43 -10.09
N PRO A 87 15.40 -7.83 -8.82
CA PRO A 87 16.38 -8.84 -8.50
C PRO A 87 15.97 -10.21 -9.11
N GLU A 88 16.95 -11.05 -9.38
CA GLU A 88 16.69 -12.39 -9.94
C GLU A 88 16.05 -13.31 -8.90
N GLU A 89 16.46 -13.22 -7.65
CA GLU A 89 15.87 -13.97 -6.55
C GLU A 89 15.14 -13.05 -5.59
N ILE A 90 13.89 -13.39 -5.29
CA ILE A 90 13.04 -12.69 -4.31
C ILE A 90 12.54 -13.68 -3.29
N LEU A 91 12.92 -13.46 -2.04
CA LEU A 91 12.48 -14.28 -0.91
C LEU A 91 11.09 -13.80 -0.44
N LEU A 92 10.02 -14.44 -0.90
CA LEU A 92 8.66 -14.15 -0.44
C LEU A 92 8.48 -14.37 1.07
N ALA A 93 9.18 -15.34 1.64
CA ALA A 93 9.13 -15.67 3.06
C ALA A 93 9.91 -14.69 3.96
N TYR A 94 10.66 -13.74 3.37
CA TYR A 94 11.36 -12.74 4.18
C TYR A 94 10.35 -11.75 4.78
N THR A 95 10.21 -11.79 6.09
CA THR A 95 9.45 -10.78 6.85
C THR A 95 10.42 -10.03 7.76
N PRO A 96 10.61 -8.72 7.55
CA PRO A 96 11.42 -7.91 8.46
C PRO A 96 10.81 -7.93 9.87
N LYS A 97 11.64 -7.80 10.88
CA LYS A 97 11.18 -7.72 12.28
C LYS A 97 10.54 -6.36 12.51
N LEU A 98 9.23 -6.27 12.30
CA LEU A 98 8.45 -5.07 12.53
C LEU A 98 7.93 -5.03 13.97
N ARG A 99 7.92 -3.84 14.57
CA ARG A 99 7.31 -3.62 15.90
C ARG A 99 5.81 -3.45 15.72
N MET A 100 5.08 -4.56 15.86
CA MET A 100 3.63 -4.55 15.73
C MET A 100 2.95 -4.17 17.06
N PRO A 101 1.87 -3.37 17.05
CA PRO A 101 1.06 -3.15 18.24
C PRO A 101 0.47 -4.46 18.73
N THR A 102 0.27 -4.60 20.04
CA THR A 102 -0.22 -5.84 20.68
C THR A 102 -1.74 -5.92 20.73
N SER A 103 -2.44 -4.80 20.56
CA SER A 103 -3.90 -4.72 20.59
C SER A 103 -4.40 -3.56 19.74
N LEU A 104 -5.69 -3.60 19.36
CA LEU A 104 -6.36 -2.48 18.69
C LEU A 104 -6.25 -1.18 19.52
N ARG A 105 -6.45 -1.27 20.84
CA ARG A 105 -6.34 -0.14 21.75
C ARG A 105 -4.96 0.51 21.68
N THR A 106 -3.90 -0.30 21.66
CA THR A 106 -2.52 0.20 21.53
C THR A 106 -2.31 0.85 20.15
N ALA A 107 -2.80 0.22 19.08
CA ALA A 107 -2.71 0.78 17.72
C ALA A 107 -3.40 2.14 17.62
N THR A 108 -4.62 2.28 18.15
CA THR A 108 -5.35 3.56 18.18
C THR A 108 -4.63 4.61 19.01
N ALA A 109 -4.12 4.26 20.19
CA ALA A 109 -3.37 5.19 21.05
C ALA A 109 -2.10 5.74 20.36
N ILE A 110 -1.37 4.88 19.64
CA ILE A 110 -0.21 5.29 18.84
C ILE A 110 -0.67 6.23 17.72
N SER A 111 -1.71 5.85 16.99
CA SER A 111 -2.24 6.64 15.87
C SER A 111 -2.68 8.04 16.30
N ASP A 112 -3.36 8.19 17.43
CA ASP A 112 -3.81 9.48 17.96
C ASP A 112 -2.65 10.45 18.28
N GLN A 113 -1.46 9.89 18.57
CA GLN A 113 -0.26 10.67 18.90
C GLN A 113 0.59 11.04 17.69
N ILE A 114 0.86 10.09 16.80
CA ILE A 114 1.88 10.26 15.76
C ILE A 114 1.33 10.27 14.33
N ASN A 115 0.03 10.00 14.12
CA ASN A 115 -0.51 9.93 12.76
C ASN A 115 -0.32 11.26 12.00
N PRO A 116 0.38 11.27 10.86
CA PRO A 116 0.68 12.51 10.12
C PRO A 116 -0.57 13.24 9.63
N ARG A 117 -1.64 12.52 9.25
CA ARG A 117 -2.90 13.12 8.79
C ARG A 117 -3.58 13.90 9.92
N LEU A 118 -3.58 13.32 11.13
CA LEU A 118 -4.14 13.94 12.31
C LEU A 118 -3.33 15.16 12.72
N ASN A 119 -1.99 15.07 12.69
CA ASN A 119 -1.13 16.20 13.00
C ASN A 119 -1.29 17.35 12.00
N LEU A 120 -1.46 17.03 10.70
CA LEU A 120 -1.75 18.03 9.67
C LEU A 120 -3.08 18.76 9.94
N ALA A 121 -4.15 18.02 10.28
CA ALA A 121 -5.45 18.63 10.60
C ALA A 121 -5.41 19.51 11.86
N LYS A 122 -4.62 19.13 12.89
CA LYS A 122 -4.37 19.94 14.08
C LYS A 122 -3.65 21.25 13.73
N LEU A 123 -2.63 21.20 12.87
CA LEU A 123 -1.90 22.38 12.40
C LEU A 123 -2.79 23.29 11.55
N ASP A 124 -3.61 22.74 10.67
CA ASP A 124 -4.58 23.49 9.87
C ASP A 124 -5.58 24.24 10.75
N LEU A 125 -6.04 23.61 11.84
CA LEU A 125 -6.91 24.28 12.83
C LEU A 125 -6.17 25.44 13.52
N GLU A 126 -4.91 25.23 13.89
CA GLU A 126 -4.11 26.31 14.52
C GLU A 126 -3.90 27.48 13.55
N ILE A 127 -3.63 27.21 12.27
CA ILE A 127 -3.54 28.25 11.23
C ILE A 127 -4.86 29.03 11.17
N ALA A 128 -6.01 28.37 11.10
CA ALA A 128 -7.31 29.04 11.04
C ALA A 128 -7.60 29.89 12.30
N LYS A 129 -7.14 29.47 13.48
CA LYS A 129 -7.18 30.28 14.70
C LYS A 129 -6.36 31.57 14.55
N ARG A 130 -5.12 31.45 14.03
CA ARG A 130 -4.26 32.62 13.79
C ARG A 130 -4.83 33.55 12.75
N ASP A 131 -5.44 33.03 11.69
CA ASP A 131 -6.13 33.84 10.67
C ASP A 131 -7.29 34.64 11.26
N LEU A 132 -8.06 34.03 12.18
CA LEU A 132 -9.11 34.76 12.90
C LEU A 132 -8.53 35.89 13.79
N TYR A 133 -7.42 35.63 14.49
CA TYR A 133 -6.74 36.69 15.25
C TYR A 133 -6.22 37.81 14.34
N ALA A 134 -5.64 37.48 13.18
CA ALA A 134 -5.19 38.48 12.20
C ALA A 134 -6.38 39.33 11.69
N ALA A 135 -7.49 38.68 11.30
CA ALA A 135 -8.70 39.38 10.84
C ALA A 135 -9.29 40.31 11.91
N ARG A 136 -9.20 39.92 13.19
CA ARG A 136 -9.58 40.81 14.33
C ARG A 136 -8.58 41.95 14.49
N GLY A 137 -7.29 41.71 14.29
CA GLY A 137 -6.23 42.70 14.30
C GLY A 137 -6.43 43.82 13.27
N ASP A 138 -7.02 43.51 12.11
CA ASP A 138 -7.37 44.49 11.09
C ASP A 138 -8.44 45.53 11.52
N LEU A 139 -9.10 45.28 12.62
CA LEU A 139 -10.01 46.27 13.25
C LEU A 139 -9.26 47.26 14.17
N SER A 140 -8.03 46.94 14.53
CA SER A 140 -7.21 47.75 15.45
C SER A 140 -6.42 48.84 14.69
N PRO A 141 -5.97 49.90 15.35
CA PRO A 141 -5.07 50.86 14.76
C PRO A 141 -3.71 50.24 14.45
N SER A 142 -3.16 50.56 13.29
CA SER A 142 -1.80 50.19 12.88
C SER A 142 -0.88 51.40 12.94
N ALA A 143 0.30 51.24 13.53
CA ALA A 143 1.34 52.25 13.55
C ALA A 143 2.54 51.79 12.73
N SER A 144 3.06 52.64 11.89
CA SER A 144 4.28 52.38 11.12
C SER A 144 5.23 53.58 11.21
N VAL A 145 6.52 53.27 11.32
CA VAL A 145 7.60 54.25 11.24
C VAL A 145 8.46 53.86 10.04
N SER A 146 8.67 54.84 9.15
CA SER A 146 9.56 54.66 8.01
C SER A 146 10.65 55.69 8.03
N TYR A 147 11.89 55.31 7.78
CA TYR A 147 13.04 56.17 7.49
C TYR A 147 13.40 55.98 6.06
N GLN A 148 13.47 57.08 5.31
CA GLN A 148 13.87 57.09 3.91
C GLN A 148 14.99 58.11 3.70
N LYS A 149 16.11 57.63 3.18
CA LYS A 149 17.20 58.51 2.69
C LYS A 149 17.23 58.40 1.16
N LYS A 150 17.03 59.53 0.50
CA LYS A 150 16.98 59.65 -0.95
C LYS A 150 18.07 60.59 -1.43
N LYS A 151 18.90 60.16 -2.35
CA LYS A 151 19.92 60.97 -2.99
C LYS A 151 19.61 60.97 -4.49
N ASN A 152 19.39 62.18 -5.02
CA ASN A 152 19.10 62.40 -6.42
C ASN A 152 20.25 63.23 -7.01
N TYR A 153 20.75 62.84 -8.18
CA TYR A 153 21.77 63.50 -8.93
C TYR A 153 21.14 64.10 -10.18
N ASP A 154 21.73 65.22 -10.71
CA ASP A 154 21.33 65.91 -11.97
C ASP A 154 19.82 66.22 -12.03
N LEU A 155 19.27 66.81 -10.97
CA LEU A 155 17.85 67.15 -10.89
C LEU A 155 17.41 68.31 -11.77
N SER A 156 18.34 69.31 -12.00
CA SER A 156 18.12 70.42 -12.90
C SER A 156 19.44 71.15 -13.18
N SER A 157 19.50 72.10 -14.15
CA SER A 157 20.69 72.86 -14.51
C SER A 157 21.28 73.70 -13.35
N THR A 158 20.63 73.75 -12.22
CA THR A 158 21.06 74.53 -11.03
C THR A 158 21.17 73.66 -9.77
N ILE A 159 20.85 72.37 -9.80
CA ILE A 159 20.88 71.46 -8.63
C ILE A 159 21.55 70.15 -9.06
N ASP A 160 22.86 70.03 -8.80
CA ASP A 160 23.66 68.82 -9.14
C ASP A 160 23.35 67.60 -8.23
N GLU A 161 23.13 67.85 -6.93
CA GLU A 161 22.87 66.81 -5.95
C GLU A 161 21.84 67.31 -4.94
N ARG A 162 20.85 66.42 -4.63
CA ARG A 162 19.89 66.65 -3.58
C ARG A 162 19.81 65.43 -2.68
N GLU A 163 20.18 65.59 -1.43
CA GLU A 163 20.02 64.59 -0.38
C GLU A 163 18.81 64.95 0.47
N GLN A 164 17.93 63.99 0.66
CA GLN A 164 16.71 64.15 1.47
C GLN A 164 16.63 62.99 2.45
N GLU A 165 16.51 63.31 3.73
CA GLU A 165 16.22 62.33 4.79
C GLU A 165 14.85 62.60 5.34
N GLU A 166 14.01 61.57 5.42
CA GLU A 166 12.63 61.70 5.92
C GLU A 166 12.38 60.59 6.94
N ILE A 167 11.93 60.96 8.11
CA ILE A 167 11.38 60.08 9.13
C ILE A 167 9.87 60.33 9.18
N LYS A 168 9.06 59.28 8.85
CA LYS A 168 7.62 59.40 8.82
C LYS A 168 6.99 58.38 9.77
N ALA A 169 6.27 58.87 10.75
CA ALA A 169 5.41 58.09 11.64
C ALA A 169 3.96 58.20 11.16
N THR A 170 3.32 57.06 10.91
CA THR A 170 1.93 57.04 10.45
C THR A 170 1.10 56.15 11.36
N LEU A 171 0.03 56.68 11.93
CA LEU A 171 -1.02 55.96 12.66
C LEU A 171 -2.27 55.88 11.78
N LYS A 172 -2.75 54.67 11.50
CA LYS A 172 -3.92 54.45 10.66
C LYS A 172 -4.94 53.59 11.39
N TRP A 173 -6.14 54.12 11.62
CA TRP A 173 -7.24 53.40 12.24
C TRP A 173 -8.43 53.28 11.28
N PRO A 174 -8.80 52.08 10.85
CA PRO A 174 -9.90 51.90 9.92
C PRO A 174 -11.26 51.86 10.66
N LEU A 175 -11.79 53.02 11.05
CA LEU A 175 -13.05 53.12 11.79
C LEU A 175 -14.27 52.61 11.02
N PHE A 176 -14.32 52.82 9.69
CA PHE A 176 -15.39 52.34 8.82
C PHE A 176 -14.90 52.06 7.41
N LYS A 177 -15.16 50.84 6.95
CA LYS A 177 -14.83 50.36 5.56
C LYS A 177 -16.04 49.69 4.94
N GLY A 178 -17.24 50.25 5.07
CA GLY A 178 -18.44 49.68 4.46
C GLY A 178 -18.76 48.25 4.89
N GLY A 179 -18.43 47.86 6.12
CA GLY A 179 -18.65 46.50 6.63
C GLY A 179 -17.61 45.43 6.23
N LYS A 180 -16.61 45.78 5.39
CA LYS A 180 -15.60 44.83 4.88
C LYS A 180 -14.86 44.11 6.00
N ASN A 181 -14.38 44.84 7.01
CA ASN A 181 -13.58 44.23 8.11
C ASN A 181 -14.43 43.25 8.95
N ILE A 182 -15.69 43.65 9.25
CA ILE A 182 -16.64 42.78 9.98
C ILE A 182 -16.92 41.51 9.19
N SER A 183 -17.14 41.63 7.88
CA SER A 183 -17.34 40.50 6.99
C SER A 183 -16.12 39.58 6.93
N SER A 184 -14.89 40.15 6.93
CA SER A 184 -13.63 39.37 6.97
C SER A 184 -13.50 38.57 8.26
N VAL A 185 -13.83 39.15 9.42
CA VAL A 185 -13.85 38.45 10.71
C VAL A 185 -14.88 37.31 10.71
N LYS A 186 -16.11 37.56 10.20
CA LYS A 186 -17.12 36.51 10.08
C LYS A 186 -16.63 35.36 9.16
N LYS A 187 -16.02 35.69 8.02
CA LYS A 187 -15.44 34.69 7.10
C LYS A 187 -14.37 33.84 7.80
N ALA A 188 -13.44 34.48 8.54
CA ALA A 188 -12.40 33.78 9.29
C ALA A 188 -12.98 32.88 10.39
N SER A 189 -14.04 33.36 11.08
CA SER A 189 -14.78 32.60 12.11
C SER A 189 -15.43 31.33 11.52
N PHE A 190 -16.09 31.43 10.35
CA PHE A 190 -16.67 30.29 9.68
C PHE A 190 -15.58 29.30 9.16
N LYS A 191 -14.43 29.84 8.71
CA LYS A 191 -13.28 29.01 8.32
C LYS A 191 -12.68 28.26 9.51
N LEU A 192 -12.61 28.88 10.67
CA LEU A 192 -12.22 28.18 11.90
C LEU A 192 -13.20 27.05 12.21
N LYS A 193 -14.51 27.31 12.16
CA LYS A 193 -15.52 26.29 12.42
C LYS A 193 -15.44 25.13 11.42
N GLU A 194 -15.21 25.41 10.14
CA GLU A 194 -14.95 24.39 9.11
C GLU A 194 -13.75 23.50 9.50
N LYS A 195 -12.62 24.11 9.95
CA LYS A 195 -11.42 23.35 10.33
C LYS A 195 -11.61 22.54 11.62
N GLU A 196 -12.43 22.98 12.55
CA GLU A 196 -12.84 22.19 13.72
C GLU A 196 -13.59 20.91 13.30
N LEU A 197 -14.55 21.04 12.37
CA LEU A 197 -15.31 19.90 11.86
C LEU A 197 -14.43 18.94 11.04
N ILE A 198 -13.52 19.47 10.23
CA ILE A 198 -12.56 18.65 9.47
C ILE A 198 -11.62 17.90 10.42
N LEU A 199 -11.18 18.51 11.52
CA LEU A 199 -10.36 17.80 12.51
C LEU A 199 -11.14 16.63 13.14
N GLN A 200 -12.41 16.85 13.50
CA GLN A 200 -13.24 15.79 14.08
C GLN A 200 -13.44 14.65 13.08
N ASP A 201 -13.80 14.94 11.84
CA ASP A 201 -13.92 13.95 10.75
C ASP A 201 -12.61 13.19 10.53
N THR A 202 -11.47 13.91 10.58
CA THR A 202 -10.14 13.26 10.43
C THR A 202 -9.84 12.31 11.59
N ILE A 203 -10.22 12.66 12.83
CA ILE A 203 -10.07 11.76 13.99
C ILE A 203 -10.87 10.48 13.77
N ASP A 204 -12.16 10.62 13.42
CA ASP A 204 -13.05 9.49 13.21
C ASP A 204 -12.55 8.59 12.06
N GLN A 205 -12.11 9.20 10.93
CA GLN A 205 -11.58 8.47 9.79
C GLN A 205 -10.28 7.73 10.13
N VAL A 206 -9.36 8.34 10.87
CA VAL A 206 -8.10 7.71 11.29
C VAL A 206 -8.36 6.53 12.23
N GLN A 207 -9.34 6.64 13.12
CA GLN A 207 -9.74 5.53 13.99
C GLN A 207 -10.33 4.37 13.20
N ILE A 208 -11.21 4.65 12.23
CA ILE A 208 -11.77 3.65 11.32
C ILE A 208 -10.67 2.98 10.49
N ASP A 209 -9.78 3.75 9.88
CA ASP A 209 -8.68 3.23 9.06
C ASP A 209 -7.75 2.33 9.91
N THR A 210 -7.46 2.72 11.15
CA THR A 210 -6.65 1.93 12.09
C THR A 210 -7.34 0.64 12.49
N ALA A 211 -8.65 0.69 12.79
CA ALA A 211 -9.43 -0.50 13.15
C ALA A 211 -9.51 -1.50 11.98
N ASN A 212 -9.74 -1.00 10.77
CA ASN A 212 -9.77 -1.82 9.55
C ASN A 212 -8.41 -2.47 9.27
N ALA A 213 -7.32 -1.70 9.39
CA ALA A 213 -5.97 -2.22 9.20
C ALA A 213 -5.60 -3.28 10.24
N TRP A 214 -5.98 -3.09 11.51
CA TRP A 214 -5.83 -4.07 12.58
C TRP A 214 -6.60 -5.36 12.31
N THR A 215 -7.87 -5.25 11.91
CA THR A 215 -8.70 -6.41 11.58
C THR A 215 -8.13 -7.17 10.38
N ASN A 216 -7.70 -6.46 9.33
CA ASN A 216 -7.08 -7.07 8.16
C ASN A 216 -5.77 -7.78 8.50
N TYR A 217 -4.95 -7.22 9.40
CA TYR A 217 -3.72 -7.85 9.87
C TYR A 217 -4.01 -9.17 10.60
N ASN A 218 -4.97 -9.19 11.53
CA ASN A 218 -5.34 -10.40 12.25
C ASN A 218 -5.96 -11.46 11.33
N SER A 219 -6.82 -11.03 10.40
CA SER A 219 -7.41 -11.93 9.40
C SER A 219 -6.33 -12.54 8.50
N ALA A 220 -5.39 -11.74 8.01
CA ALA A 220 -4.29 -12.22 7.17
C ALA A 220 -3.42 -13.22 7.92
N LYS A 221 -3.17 -13.02 9.21
CA LYS A 221 -2.45 -13.97 10.07
C LYS A 221 -3.20 -15.29 10.17
N GLY A 222 -4.49 -15.26 10.49
CA GLY A 222 -5.31 -16.48 10.57
C GLY A 222 -5.42 -17.23 9.24
N ILE A 223 -5.51 -16.50 8.11
CA ILE A 223 -5.52 -17.09 6.77
C ILE A 223 -4.18 -17.76 6.46
N LEU A 224 -3.06 -17.13 6.84
CA LEU A 224 -1.73 -17.72 6.66
C LEU A 224 -1.59 -19.05 7.43
N ASP A 225 -2.02 -19.10 8.67
CA ASP A 225 -1.99 -20.32 9.49
C ASP A 225 -2.88 -21.42 8.87
N ALA A 226 -4.10 -21.07 8.45
CA ALA A 226 -5.04 -22.00 7.83
C ALA A 226 -4.54 -22.55 6.49
N THR A 227 -4.01 -21.69 5.61
CA THR A 227 -3.49 -22.10 4.31
C THR A 227 -2.20 -22.92 4.43
N SER A 228 -1.38 -22.69 5.46
CA SER A 228 -0.23 -23.53 5.79
C SER A 228 -0.66 -24.95 6.15
N ALA A 229 -1.69 -25.09 6.98
CA ALA A 229 -2.25 -26.43 7.32
C ALA A 229 -2.88 -27.10 6.10
N GLN A 230 -3.62 -26.34 5.27
CA GLN A 230 -4.20 -26.85 4.01
C GLN A 230 -3.12 -27.36 3.06
N LEU A 231 -2.02 -26.61 2.88
CA LEU A 231 -0.92 -27.00 2.01
C LEU A 231 -0.31 -28.33 2.47
N LYS A 232 0.02 -28.48 3.77
CA LYS A 232 0.56 -29.72 4.32
C LYS A 232 -0.35 -30.92 4.07
N ALA A 233 -1.66 -30.76 4.27
CA ALA A 233 -2.64 -31.81 4.02
C ALA A 233 -2.74 -32.18 2.53
N ALA A 234 -2.71 -31.17 1.65
CA ALA A 234 -2.74 -31.38 0.20
C ALA A 234 -1.47 -32.06 -0.33
N GLU A 235 -0.30 -31.77 0.24
CA GLU A 235 0.97 -32.43 -0.09
C GLU A 235 0.92 -33.92 0.25
N ILE A 236 0.51 -34.27 1.46
CA ILE A 236 0.36 -35.67 1.91
C ILE A 236 -0.67 -36.41 1.05
N ALA A 237 -1.81 -35.78 0.77
CA ALA A 237 -2.86 -36.40 -0.04
C ALA A 237 -2.39 -36.63 -1.48
N ASN A 238 -1.73 -35.66 -2.09
CA ASN A 238 -1.23 -35.79 -3.46
C ASN A 238 -0.13 -36.87 -3.58
N GLU A 239 0.79 -36.94 -2.61
CA GLU A 239 1.82 -37.96 -2.56
C GLU A 239 1.19 -39.34 -2.46
N GLY A 240 0.25 -39.56 -1.53
CA GLY A 240 -0.43 -40.86 -1.35
C GLY A 240 -1.22 -41.27 -2.57
N ILE A 241 -2.02 -40.36 -3.18
CA ILE A 241 -2.81 -40.68 -4.40
C ILE A 241 -1.88 -41.01 -5.57
N THR A 242 -0.77 -40.31 -5.75
CA THR A 242 0.17 -40.55 -6.82
C THR A 242 0.85 -41.89 -6.64
N LEU A 243 1.32 -42.27 -5.45
CA LEU A 243 1.93 -43.56 -5.16
C LEU A 243 0.96 -44.74 -5.38
N GLU A 244 -0.31 -44.59 -4.93
CA GLU A 244 -1.34 -45.60 -5.15
C GLU A 244 -1.69 -45.78 -6.63
N TYR A 245 -1.70 -44.68 -7.42
CA TYR A 245 -1.91 -44.71 -8.85
C TYR A 245 -0.76 -45.43 -9.59
N ASP A 246 0.48 -45.07 -9.28
CA ASP A 246 1.70 -45.63 -9.92
C ASP A 246 1.87 -47.11 -9.58
N SER A 247 1.46 -47.54 -8.40
CA SER A 247 1.50 -48.96 -8.01
C SER A 247 0.37 -49.83 -8.64
N GLY A 248 -0.50 -49.22 -9.43
CA GLY A 248 -1.63 -49.91 -10.08
C GLY A 248 -2.80 -50.23 -9.14
N ASN A 249 -2.86 -49.59 -7.97
CA ASN A 249 -3.74 -49.94 -6.90
C ASN A 249 -4.93 -48.96 -6.78
N ARG A 250 -6.04 -49.24 -7.48
CA ARG A 250 -7.39 -48.67 -7.29
C ARG A 250 -7.60 -47.16 -7.54
N ARG A 251 -6.60 -46.38 -7.89
CA ARG A 251 -6.78 -44.94 -8.19
C ARG A 251 -6.98 -44.70 -9.69
N THR A 252 -7.80 -43.71 -9.99
CA THR A 252 -8.09 -43.31 -11.38
C THR A 252 -7.22 -42.12 -11.79
N THR A 253 -6.99 -41.96 -13.10
CA THR A 253 -6.34 -40.80 -13.69
C THR A 253 -7.01 -39.48 -13.19
N LEU A 254 -8.34 -39.46 -13.09
CA LEU A 254 -9.11 -38.32 -12.64
C LEU A 254 -8.73 -37.92 -11.20
N GLU A 255 -8.59 -38.88 -10.29
CA GLU A 255 -8.21 -38.61 -8.89
C GLU A 255 -6.81 -37.99 -8.79
N VAL A 256 -5.86 -38.44 -9.60
CA VAL A 256 -4.51 -37.85 -9.69
C VAL A 256 -4.57 -36.41 -10.19
N ILE A 257 -5.32 -36.14 -11.26
CA ILE A 257 -5.52 -34.80 -11.81
C ILE A 257 -6.14 -33.87 -10.77
N GLN A 258 -7.19 -34.31 -10.07
CA GLN A 258 -7.86 -33.54 -9.02
C GLN A 258 -6.94 -33.25 -7.84
N SER A 259 -6.16 -34.23 -7.41
CA SER A 259 -5.19 -34.08 -6.33
C SER A 259 -4.09 -33.07 -6.66
N ARG A 260 -3.55 -33.12 -7.89
CA ARG A 260 -2.57 -32.15 -8.37
C ARG A 260 -3.14 -30.74 -8.48
N ALA A 261 -4.38 -30.61 -8.96
CA ALA A 261 -5.06 -29.32 -9.01
C ALA A 261 -5.24 -28.73 -7.61
N LEU A 262 -5.65 -29.54 -6.62
CA LEU A 262 -5.78 -29.13 -5.22
C LEU A 262 -4.43 -28.73 -4.61
N LEU A 263 -3.36 -29.46 -4.90
CA LEU A 263 -2.01 -29.12 -4.43
C LEU A 263 -1.53 -27.80 -5.01
N LEU A 264 -1.70 -27.58 -6.32
CA LEU A 264 -1.35 -26.31 -6.97
C LEU A 264 -2.12 -25.15 -6.35
N ASP A 265 -3.43 -25.31 -6.16
CA ASP A 265 -4.29 -24.29 -5.53
C ASP A 265 -3.85 -23.98 -4.10
N SER A 266 -3.54 -25.02 -3.31
CA SER A 266 -3.05 -24.89 -1.93
C SER A 266 -1.69 -24.17 -1.87
N ARG A 267 -0.75 -24.48 -2.77
CA ARG A 267 0.55 -23.80 -2.88
C ARG A 267 0.39 -22.34 -3.25
N THR A 268 -0.45 -22.05 -4.22
CA THR A 268 -0.73 -20.68 -4.68
C THR A 268 -1.43 -19.87 -3.59
N SER A 269 -2.41 -20.47 -2.90
CA SER A 269 -3.14 -19.85 -1.78
C SER A 269 -2.22 -19.54 -0.61
N PHE A 270 -1.32 -20.46 -0.24
CA PHE A 270 -0.35 -20.21 0.82
C PHE A 270 0.64 -19.10 0.47
N ALA A 271 1.21 -19.11 -0.76
CA ALA A 271 2.10 -18.05 -1.22
C ALA A 271 1.38 -16.68 -1.25
N LYS A 272 0.10 -16.65 -1.66
CA LYS A 272 -0.73 -15.45 -1.60
C LYS A 272 -0.94 -14.99 -0.16
N ALA A 273 -1.23 -15.90 0.76
CA ALA A 273 -1.42 -15.57 2.17
C ALA A 273 -0.13 -15.03 2.82
N GLN A 274 1.06 -15.56 2.46
CA GLN A 274 2.35 -15.00 2.89
C GLN A 274 2.53 -13.56 2.44
N LYS A 275 2.25 -13.28 1.17
CA LYS A 275 2.28 -11.93 0.61
C LYS A 275 1.28 -11.00 1.32
N ASP A 276 0.03 -11.43 1.46
CA ASP A 276 -1.04 -10.62 2.02
C ASP A 276 -0.79 -10.32 3.51
N TYR A 277 -0.27 -11.27 4.27
CA TYR A 277 0.15 -11.07 5.66
C TYR A 277 1.29 -10.04 5.78
N ALA A 278 2.33 -10.17 4.96
CA ALA A 278 3.42 -9.20 4.94
C ALA A 278 2.91 -7.78 4.60
N ILE A 279 2.09 -7.64 3.56
CA ILE A 279 1.51 -6.35 3.17
C ILE A 279 0.59 -5.79 4.26
N ALA A 280 -0.17 -6.64 4.96
CA ALA A 280 -1.05 -6.22 6.06
C ALA A 280 -0.27 -5.61 7.24
N GLN A 281 0.92 -6.14 7.55
CA GLN A 281 1.81 -5.55 8.56
C GLN A 281 2.22 -4.12 8.18
N PHE A 282 2.68 -3.91 6.95
CA PHE A 282 3.05 -2.58 6.46
C PHE A 282 1.85 -1.63 6.38
N ASN A 283 0.67 -2.12 5.98
CA ASN A 283 -0.55 -1.33 5.96
C ASN A 283 -0.95 -0.87 7.37
N LEU A 284 -0.85 -1.74 8.39
CA LEU A 284 -1.15 -1.37 9.77
C LEU A 284 -0.19 -0.30 10.28
N LEU A 285 1.12 -0.46 10.09
CA LEU A 285 2.11 0.55 10.48
C LEU A 285 1.91 1.88 9.74
N ALA A 286 1.53 1.83 8.46
CA ALA A 286 1.19 3.03 7.70
C ALA A 286 -0.06 3.74 8.22
N SER A 287 -1.10 2.97 8.60
CA SER A 287 -2.36 3.53 9.12
C SER A 287 -2.19 4.21 10.48
N ILE A 288 -1.34 3.67 11.34
CA ILE A 288 -1.02 4.30 12.64
C ILE A 288 0.01 5.43 12.54
N GLY A 289 0.70 5.55 11.38
CA GLY A 289 1.73 6.58 11.18
C GLY A 289 3.13 6.19 11.66
N ASP A 290 3.37 4.91 11.99
CA ASP A 290 4.65 4.40 12.55
C ASP A 290 5.51 3.66 11.50
N LEU A 291 5.30 3.94 10.21
CA LEU A 291 6.06 3.33 9.13
C LEU A 291 7.30 4.18 8.77
N TYR A 292 8.39 3.99 9.52
CA TYR A 292 9.69 4.63 9.29
C TYR A 292 10.76 3.60 8.94
N LEU A 293 11.81 4.03 8.21
CA LEU A 293 12.93 3.15 7.84
C LEU A 293 13.66 2.57 9.05
N ASP A 294 13.76 3.33 10.14
CA ASP A 294 14.42 2.90 11.38
C ASP A 294 13.69 1.76 12.11
N ASN A 295 12.41 1.57 11.82
CA ASN A 295 11.59 0.49 12.37
C ASN A 295 11.63 -0.80 11.53
N ILE A 296 12.33 -0.78 10.39
CA ILE A 296 12.50 -1.91 9.47
C ILE A 296 13.92 -2.42 9.64
N LYS A 297 14.12 -3.45 10.48
CA LYS A 297 15.42 -4.11 10.70
C LYS A 297 15.41 -5.54 10.17
#